data_d0f84acde206c7ef47d00e80738e2cdc
#
_entry.id   d0f84acde206c7ef47d00e80738e2cdc
#
_cell.length_a   1.000
_cell.length_b   1.000
_cell.length_c   1.000
_cell.angle_alpha   90.00
_cell.angle_beta   90.00
_cell.angle_gamma   90.00
#
_symmetry.space_group_name_H-M   'P 1'
#
loop_
_entity.id
_entity.type
_entity.pdbx_description
1 polymer ?
#
loop_
_entity_poly.entity_id
_entity_poly.type
_entity_poly.pdbx_seq_one_letter_code
_entity_poly.pdbx_strand_id
1 'polypeptide(L)'
;PGVAGMARDEAPDSANSQFFLMRHPYPALDKRYTVWGRVVSGLDVVRALKFSPNPDGIVTDPDRMTRVRVPGDLPEGERPTVRVLSTSSAPFRALVEDTRAARGADFSACDIELPVEVN
;
A
#
# COMPACT_ATOMS: atom_id res chain seq x y z
N PRO A 1 2.23 -6.54 0.99
CA PRO A 1 2.98 -5.52 0.22
C PRO A 1 2.08 -4.35 -0.21
N GLY A 2 2.71 -3.18 -0.50
CA GLY A 2 2.01 -2.02 -1.03
C GLY A 2 1.21 -1.19 -0.02
N VAL A 3 1.13 -1.56 1.24
CA VAL A 3 0.49 -0.74 2.28
C VAL A 3 1.24 0.58 2.42
N ALA A 4 0.48 1.68 2.50
CA ALA A 4 0.98 3.02 2.77
C ALA A 4 0.70 3.40 4.22
N GLY A 5 1.75 3.77 4.95
CA GLY A 5 1.66 4.17 6.34
C GLY A 5 2.34 5.53 6.59
N MET A 6 1.90 6.23 7.65
CA MET A 6 2.52 7.47 8.07
C MET A 6 3.75 7.18 8.93
N ALA A 7 4.89 7.75 8.56
CA ALA A 7 6.07 7.75 9.42
C ALA A 7 5.85 8.73 10.60
N ARG A 8 6.47 8.43 11.72
CA ARG A 8 6.43 9.26 12.94
C ARG A 8 7.64 8.98 13.83
N ASP A 9 7.86 9.84 14.79
CA ASP A 9 8.78 9.62 15.91
C ASP A 9 8.16 8.71 16.98
N GLU A 10 8.75 8.64 18.14
CA GLU A 10 8.25 7.84 19.27
C GLU A 10 6.89 8.32 19.78
N ALA A 11 6.66 9.64 19.79
CA ALA A 11 5.38 10.21 20.20
C ALA A 11 4.26 9.82 19.21
N PRO A 12 3.11 9.28 19.69
CA PRO A 12 2.03 8.81 18.81
C PRO A 12 1.41 9.88 17.91
N ASP A 13 1.49 11.14 18.30
CA ASP A 13 0.95 12.31 17.60
C ASP A 13 1.98 13.07 16.76
N SER A 14 3.18 12.51 16.56
CA SER A 14 4.27 13.16 15.82
C SER A 14 4.23 12.96 14.30
N ALA A 15 3.29 12.18 13.78
CA ALA A 15 3.13 11.96 12.34
C ALA A 15 2.83 13.30 11.64
N ASN A 16 3.55 13.58 10.54
CA ASN A 16 3.45 14.86 9.84
C ASN A 16 3.35 14.62 8.32
N SER A 17 4.46 14.76 7.60
CA SER A 17 4.49 14.74 6.13
C SER A 17 5.17 13.50 5.55
N GLN A 18 5.90 12.77 6.36
CA GLN A 18 6.64 11.60 5.91
C GLN A 18 5.74 10.37 5.89
N PHE A 19 5.87 9.55 4.86
CA PHE A 19 5.16 8.30 4.72
C PHE A 19 6.09 7.21 4.19
N PHE A 20 5.65 5.98 4.29
CA PHE A 20 6.36 4.83 3.73
C PHE A 20 5.42 3.92 2.95
N LEU A 21 5.99 3.17 2.01
CA LEU A 21 5.30 2.14 1.24
C LEU A 21 5.94 0.79 1.54
N MET A 22 5.13 -0.18 1.94
CA MET A 22 5.63 -1.51 2.28
C MET A 22 6.00 -2.31 1.04
N ARG A 23 7.27 -2.64 0.88
CA ARG A 23 7.76 -3.51 -0.19
C ARG A 23 7.48 -4.99 0.09
N HIS A 24 7.58 -5.39 1.34
CA HIS A 24 7.36 -6.74 1.85
C HIS A 24 6.59 -6.69 3.17
N PRO A 25 5.94 -7.79 3.59
CA PRO A 25 5.37 -7.88 4.93
C PRO A 25 6.47 -7.71 5.99
N TYR A 26 6.17 -6.92 7.01
CA TYR A 26 7.05 -6.74 8.17
C TYR A 26 6.22 -6.56 9.44
N PRO A 27 5.82 -7.66 10.10
CA PRO A 27 4.89 -7.64 11.24
C PRO A 27 5.36 -6.81 12.44
N ALA A 28 6.66 -6.55 12.56
CA ALA A 28 7.20 -5.69 13.63
C ALA A 28 6.65 -4.26 13.60
N LEU A 29 6.09 -3.81 12.48
CA LEU A 29 5.46 -2.49 12.33
C LEU A 29 3.96 -2.50 12.67
N ASP A 30 3.35 -3.66 12.85
CA ASP A 30 1.92 -3.77 13.10
C ASP A 30 1.53 -3.05 14.39
N LYS A 31 0.39 -2.35 14.36
CA LYS A 31 -0.17 -1.54 15.46
C LYS A 31 0.71 -0.36 15.92
N ARG A 32 1.76 -0.02 15.17
CA ARG A 32 2.69 1.08 15.50
C ARG A 32 2.48 2.32 14.64
N TYR A 33 1.91 2.16 13.44
CA TYR A 33 1.77 3.21 12.44
C TYR A 33 0.37 3.29 11.88
N THR A 34 -0.08 4.49 11.55
CA THR A 34 -1.36 4.69 10.89
C THR A 34 -1.27 4.28 9.42
N VAL A 35 -2.07 3.30 9.04
CA VAL A 35 -2.27 2.92 7.63
C VAL A 35 -3.32 3.85 7.02
N TRP A 36 -3.01 4.44 5.86
CA TRP A 36 -3.93 5.35 5.17
C TRP A 36 -4.24 4.94 3.72
N GLY A 37 -3.59 3.94 3.18
CA GLY A 37 -3.84 3.49 1.82
C GLY A 37 -3.00 2.30 1.42
N ARG A 38 -3.10 1.95 0.14
CA ARG A 38 -2.23 0.94 -0.49
C ARG A 38 -1.94 1.30 -1.95
N VAL A 39 -0.81 0.83 -2.44
CA VAL A 39 -0.44 0.91 -3.86
C VAL A 39 -1.38 0.00 -4.66
N VAL A 40 -2.08 0.56 -5.62
CA VAL A 40 -3.00 -0.16 -6.51
C VAL A 40 -2.43 -0.42 -7.90
N SER A 41 -1.35 0.29 -8.27
CA SER A 41 -0.59 0.07 -9.51
C SER A 41 0.86 0.50 -9.28
N GLY A 42 1.81 -0.11 -10.00
CA GLY A 42 3.23 0.25 -9.89
C GLY A 42 3.95 -0.31 -8.66
N LEU A 43 3.48 -1.41 -8.07
CA LEU A 43 4.16 -2.06 -6.94
C LEU A 43 5.56 -2.58 -7.32
N ASP A 44 5.74 -2.98 -8.57
CA ASP A 44 7.04 -3.33 -9.16
C ASP A 44 8.02 -2.15 -9.13
N VAL A 45 7.53 -0.94 -9.45
CA VAL A 45 8.32 0.30 -9.34
C VAL A 45 8.72 0.55 -7.88
N VAL A 46 7.79 0.43 -6.93
CA VAL A 46 8.10 0.57 -5.49
C VAL A 46 9.19 -0.42 -5.06
N ARG A 47 9.12 -1.66 -5.55
CA ARG A 47 10.13 -2.67 -5.24
C ARG A 47 11.49 -2.40 -5.88
N ALA A 48 11.52 -1.71 -7.00
CA ALA A 48 12.74 -1.34 -7.72
C ALA A 48 13.45 -0.10 -7.15
N LEU A 49 12.79 0.68 -6.27
CA LEU A 49 13.42 1.84 -5.63
C LEU A 49 14.71 1.45 -4.92
N LYS A 50 15.71 2.32 -5.02
CA LYS A 50 16.99 2.16 -4.31
C LYS A 50 16.75 2.00 -2.82
N PHE A 51 17.56 1.20 -2.17
CA PHE A 51 17.53 1.04 -0.72
C PHE A 51 18.95 0.99 -0.16
N SER A 52 19.10 1.34 1.10
CA SER A 52 20.35 1.20 1.83
C SER A 52 20.35 -0.09 2.65
N PRO A 53 21.41 -0.89 2.58
CA PRO A 53 21.60 -2.00 3.51
C PRO A 53 22.04 -1.53 4.90
N ASN A 54 22.38 -0.24 5.07
CA ASN A 54 22.85 0.30 6.34
C ASN A 54 21.69 0.49 7.30
N PRO A 55 21.91 0.34 8.61
CA PRO A 55 20.87 0.53 9.64
C PRO A 55 20.26 1.91 9.68
N ASP A 56 20.98 2.94 9.22
CA ASP A 56 20.48 4.32 9.13
C ASP A 56 19.47 4.54 7.99
N GLY A 57 19.39 3.59 7.05
CA GLY A 57 18.51 3.68 5.90
C GLY A 57 18.87 4.75 4.87
N ILE A 58 20.02 5.43 5.02
CA ILE A 58 20.42 6.52 4.12
C ILE A 58 20.86 5.93 2.77
N VAL A 59 20.22 6.37 1.71
CA VAL A 59 20.53 5.99 0.33
C VAL A 59 21.35 7.09 -0.33
N THR A 60 22.53 6.74 -0.84
CA THR A 60 23.32 7.66 -1.67
C THR A 60 22.63 7.81 -3.03
N ASP A 61 22.41 9.04 -3.47
CA ASP A 61 21.70 9.37 -4.70
C ASP A 61 20.31 8.69 -4.76
N PRO A 62 19.38 9.04 -3.85
CA PRO A 62 18.08 8.41 -3.76
C PRO A 62 17.19 8.71 -4.97
N ASP A 63 16.27 7.78 -5.27
CA ASP A 63 15.17 8.07 -6.17
C ASP A 63 14.29 9.19 -5.58
N ARG A 64 13.78 10.06 -6.46
CA ARG A 64 13.04 11.26 -6.03
C ARG A 64 11.65 11.28 -6.63
N MET A 65 10.66 11.65 -5.83
CA MET A 65 9.33 12.00 -6.32
C MET A 65 9.40 13.35 -7.03
N THR A 66 9.19 13.36 -8.35
CA THR A 66 9.21 14.61 -9.14
C THR A 66 7.85 15.30 -9.15
N ARG A 67 6.77 14.54 -9.00
CA ARG A 67 5.40 15.06 -8.98
C ARG A 67 4.47 14.12 -8.23
N VAL A 68 3.69 14.68 -7.31
CA VAL A 68 2.58 14.00 -6.63
C VAL A 68 1.30 14.78 -6.90
N ARG A 69 0.23 14.12 -7.30
CA ARG A 69 -1.07 14.74 -7.60
C ARG A 69 -2.21 13.87 -7.08
N VAL A 70 -3.28 14.52 -6.68
CA VAL A 70 -4.56 13.90 -6.44
C VAL A 70 -5.31 13.83 -7.77
N PRO A 71 -5.92 12.70 -8.16
CA PRO A 71 -6.62 12.60 -9.45
C PRO A 71 -7.68 13.68 -9.68
N GLY A 72 -8.33 14.16 -8.61
CA GLY A 72 -9.31 15.25 -8.70
C GLY A 72 -8.72 16.59 -9.20
N ASP A 73 -7.41 16.80 -9.00
CA ASP A 73 -6.71 18.03 -9.43
C ASP A 73 -6.19 17.94 -10.87
N LEU A 74 -6.33 16.79 -11.51
CA LEU A 74 -5.93 16.58 -12.89
C LEU A 74 -7.06 16.96 -13.86
N PRO A 75 -6.72 17.42 -15.08
CA PRO A 75 -7.68 17.52 -16.17
C PRO A 75 -8.41 16.17 -16.37
N GLU A 76 -9.69 16.22 -16.77
CA GLU A 76 -10.53 15.02 -16.87
C GLU A 76 -9.90 13.92 -17.74
N GLY A 77 -9.28 14.29 -18.85
CA GLY A 77 -8.60 13.36 -19.78
C GLY A 77 -7.29 12.78 -19.26
N GLU A 78 -6.74 13.31 -18.16
CA GLU A 78 -5.50 12.82 -17.52
C GLU A 78 -5.77 12.01 -16.24
N ARG A 79 -7.04 11.91 -15.83
CA ARG A 79 -7.40 11.18 -14.60
C ARG A 79 -7.35 9.68 -14.85
N PRO A 80 -6.63 8.91 -14.02
CA PRO A 80 -6.66 7.47 -14.12
C PRO A 80 -8.08 6.95 -13.78
N THR A 81 -8.54 5.95 -14.52
CA THR A 81 -9.75 5.22 -14.16
C THR A 81 -9.37 4.07 -13.24
N VAL A 82 -9.90 4.06 -12.03
CA VAL A 82 -9.66 3.01 -11.05
C VAL A 82 -10.94 2.21 -10.84
N ARG A 83 -10.90 0.91 -11.11
CA ARG A 83 -11.99 -0.03 -10.85
C ARG A 83 -11.61 -0.94 -9.71
N VAL A 84 -12.43 -0.99 -8.69
CA VAL A 84 -12.24 -1.86 -7.53
C VAL A 84 -13.36 -2.88 -7.47
N LEU A 85 -13.05 -4.12 -7.20
CA LEU A 85 -14.06 -5.16 -7.01
C LEU A 85 -14.99 -4.76 -5.84
N SER A 86 -16.29 -4.71 -6.14
CA SER A 86 -17.28 -4.37 -5.10
C SER A 86 -17.34 -5.43 -4.02
N THR A 87 -17.21 -5.02 -2.77
CA THR A 87 -17.29 -5.92 -1.60
C THR A 87 -18.67 -6.51 -1.37
N SER A 88 -19.71 -5.96 -1.99
CA SER A 88 -21.07 -6.53 -1.97
C SER A 88 -21.33 -7.55 -3.09
N SER A 89 -20.39 -7.73 -4.02
CA SER A 89 -20.58 -8.58 -5.21
C SER A 89 -20.42 -10.06 -4.88
N ALA A 90 -21.01 -10.93 -5.73
CA ALA A 90 -20.83 -12.35 -5.65
C ALA A 90 -19.36 -12.78 -5.86
N PRO A 91 -18.59 -12.22 -6.82
CA PRO A 91 -17.17 -12.50 -6.97
C PRO A 91 -16.34 -12.16 -5.73
N PHE A 92 -16.67 -11.10 -5.01
CA PHE A 92 -15.96 -10.79 -3.76
C PHE A 92 -16.23 -11.85 -2.68
N ARG A 93 -17.49 -12.30 -2.54
CA ARG A 93 -17.80 -13.38 -1.58
C ARG A 93 -17.08 -14.68 -1.93
N ALA A 94 -17.00 -15.03 -3.21
CA ALA A 94 -16.21 -16.18 -3.65
C ALA A 94 -14.72 -16.02 -3.31
N LEU A 95 -14.12 -14.86 -3.56
CA LEU A 95 -12.73 -14.56 -3.19
C LEU A 95 -12.48 -14.76 -1.68
N VAL A 96 -13.41 -14.32 -0.83
CA VAL A 96 -13.30 -14.49 0.62
C VAL A 96 -13.36 -15.96 1.01
N GLU A 97 -14.30 -16.72 0.47
CA GLU A 97 -14.45 -18.16 0.74
C GLU A 97 -13.24 -18.97 0.28
N ASP A 98 -12.74 -18.70 -0.93
CA ASP A 98 -11.56 -19.37 -1.48
C ASP A 98 -10.31 -19.07 -0.64
N THR A 99 -10.13 -17.80 -0.26
CA THR A 99 -9.00 -17.41 0.60
C THR A 99 -9.10 -18.02 1.97
N ARG A 100 -10.30 -18.08 2.56
CA ARG A 100 -10.55 -18.73 3.85
C ARG A 100 -10.26 -20.22 3.77
N ALA A 101 -10.71 -20.89 2.73
CA ALA A 101 -10.43 -22.31 2.53
C ALA A 101 -8.93 -22.61 2.39
N ALA A 102 -8.19 -21.75 1.68
CA ALA A 102 -6.76 -21.88 1.49
C ALA A 102 -5.94 -21.61 2.77
N ARG A 103 -6.38 -20.67 3.62
CA ARG A 103 -5.66 -20.27 4.84
C ARG A 103 -6.07 -21.07 6.07
N GLY A 104 -7.27 -21.66 6.08
CA GLY A 104 -7.78 -22.43 7.21
C GLY A 104 -7.85 -21.60 8.49
N ALA A 105 -7.31 -22.15 9.59
CA ALA A 105 -7.32 -21.50 10.91
C ALA A 105 -6.52 -20.18 10.96
N ASP A 106 -5.58 -19.97 10.03
CA ASP A 106 -4.74 -18.76 9.96
C ASP A 106 -5.40 -17.63 9.14
N PHE A 107 -6.65 -17.82 8.70
CA PHE A 107 -7.36 -16.81 7.91
C PHE A 107 -7.56 -15.50 8.69
N SER A 108 -7.22 -14.42 8.03
CA SER A 108 -7.42 -13.04 8.49
C SER A 108 -8.03 -12.19 7.39
N ALA A 109 -8.77 -11.15 7.73
CA ALA A 109 -9.23 -10.15 6.77
C ALA A 109 -8.08 -9.50 5.99
N CYS A 110 -6.87 -9.47 6.56
CA CYS A 110 -5.66 -8.97 5.91
C CYS A 110 -5.16 -9.86 4.76
N ASP A 111 -5.65 -11.09 4.65
CA ASP A 111 -5.31 -11.99 3.54
C ASP A 111 -6.11 -11.69 2.28
N ILE A 112 -7.18 -10.88 2.38
CA ILE A 112 -8.00 -10.50 1.25
C ILE A 112 -7.34 -9.34 0.52
N GLU A 113 -6.87 -9.60 -0.70
CA GLU A 113 -6.41 -8.58 -1.63
C GLU A 113 -7.53 -8.26 -2.62
N LEU A 114 -8.07 -7.04 -2.56
CA LEU A 114 -9.09 -6.59 -3.51
C LEU A 114 -8.46 -6.44 -4.90
N PRO A 115 -9.00 -7.11 -5.93
CA PRO A 115 -8.61 -6.85 -7.31
C PRO A 115 -8.89 -5.39 -7.69
N VAL A 116 -7.88 -4.74 -8.26
CA VAL A 116 -7.94 -3.35 -8.72
C VAL A 116 -7.39 -3.27 -10.13
N GLU A 117 -8.12 -2.62 -11.02
CA GLU A 117 -7.70 -2.29 -12.37
C GLU A 117 -7.48 -0.78 -12.46
N VAL A 118 -6.35 -0.37 -13.05
CA VAL A 118 -6.02 1.03 -13.28
C VAL A 118 -5.69 1.21 -14.76
N ASN A 119 -6.41 2.11 -15.44
CA ASN A 119 -6.24 2.44 -16.86
C ASN A 119 -5.92 3.93 -17.01
#